data_c6a481b915cc7518451a80169a75e6b9
#
_entry.id   c6a481b915cc7518451a80169a75e6b9
#
_cell.length_a   1.000
_cell.length_b   1.000
_cell.length_c   1.000
_cell.angle_alpha   90.00
_cell.angle_beta   90.00
_cell.angle_gamma   90.00
#
_symmetry.space_group_name_H-M   'P 1'
#
loop_
_entity.id
_entity.type
_entity.pdbx_description
1 polymer ?
#
loop_
_entity_poly.entity_id
_entity_poly.type
_entity_poly.pdbx_seq_one_letter_code
_entity_poly.pdbx_strand_id
1 'polypeptide(L)' 'MMHASDYRLIARALRNAKAHNLDGKASEEIAKFFDLTVQLFERELLADNPRFDSARFRRAIYGGYSTETI' A
#
# COMPACT_ATOMS: atom_id res chain seq x y z
N MET A 1 -1.14 -4.73 -18.35
CA MET A 1 -0.23 -4.26 -17.28
C MET A 1 -0.66 -2.90 -16.78
N MET A 2 -0.66 -2.69 -15.48
CA MET A 2 -1.04 -1.41 -14.87
C MET A 2 0.06 -0.37 -15.06
N HIS A 3 -0.35 0.88 -15.13
CA HIS A 3 0.59 2.01 -15.23
C HIS A 3 0.98 2.52 -13.84
N ALA A 4 2.04 3.33 -13.78
CA ALA A 4 2.50 3.91 -12.53
C ALA A 4 1.41 4.71 -11.82
N SER A 5 0.54 5.40 -12.57
CA SER A 5 -0.58 6.14 -12.00
C SER A 5 -1.57 5.23 -11.28
N ASP A 6 -1.75 4.00 -11.75
CA ASP A 6 -2.63 3.04 -11.10
C ASP A 6 -2.07 2.58 -9.76
N TYR A 7 -0.77 2.35 -9.69
CA TYR A 7 -0.11 1.99 -8.43
C TYR A 7 -0.20 3.12 -7.41
N ARG A 8 -0.05 4.37 -7.87
CA ARG A 8 -0.20 5.54 -7.00
C ARG A 8 -1.61 5.66 -6.44
N LEU A 9 -2.60 5.40 -7.26
CA LEU A 9 -4.00 5.45 -6.84
C LEU A 9 -4.27 4.41 -5.76
N ILE A 10 -3.81 3.19 -5.96
CA ILE A 10 -3.98 2.10 -5.00
C ILE A 10 -3.25 2.43 -3.69
N ALA A 11 -2.00 2.89 -3.77
CA ALA A 11 -1.22 3.24 -2.60
C ALA A 11 -1.90 4.37 -1.81
N ARG A 12 -2.44 5.37 -2.50
CA ARG A 12 -3.16 6.47 -1.86
C ARG A 12 -4.42 5.98 -1.15
N ALA A 13 -5.17 5.10 -1.79
CA ALA A 13 -6.37 4.54 -1.20
C ALA A 13 -6.05 3.75 0.06
N LEU A 14 -5.01 2.93 0.02
CA LEU A 14 -4.57 2.15 1.18
C LEU A 14 -4.03 3.05 2.30
N ARG A 15 -3.29 4.08 1.96
CA ARG A 15 -2.79 5.06 2.92
C ARG A 15 -3.96 5.78 3.62
N ASN A 16 -4.97 6.16 2.87
CA ASN A 16 -6.16 6.81 3.43
C ASN A 16 -6.94 5.84 4.32
N ALA A 17 -7.07 4.59 3.92
CA ALA A 17 -7.72 3.58 4.74
C ALA A 17 -6.98 3.39 6.06
N LYS A 18 -5.65 3.37 6.02
CA LYS A 18 -4.83 3.27 7.22
C LYS A 18 -5.08 4.45 8.15
N ALA A 19 -5.09 5.67 7.61
CA ALA A 19 -5.30 6.86 8.41
C ALA A 19 -6.68 6.85 9.10
N HIS A 20 -7.70 6.38 8.41
CA HIS A 20 -9.05 6.31 8.97
C HIS A 20 -9.21 5.22 10.02
N ASN A 21 -8.59 4.07 9.82
CA ASN A 21 -8.87 2.89 10.63
C ASN A 21 -7.78 2.53 11.63
N LEU A 22 -6.56 3.04 11.44
CA LEU A 22 -5.40 2.66 12.24
C LEU A 22 -4.76 3.82 13.00
N ASP A 23 -5.37 4.99 12.96
CA ASP A 23 -4.80 6.18 13.56
C ASP A 23 -4.95 6.15 15.09
N GLY A 24 -4.02 5.50 15.75
CA GLY A 24 -3.86 5.53 17.20
C GLY A 24 -4.84 4.69 18.00
N LYS A 25 -5.87 4.11 17.39
CA LYS A 25 -6.93 3.40 18.12
C LYS A 25 -7.21 1.99 17.63
N ALA A 26 -6.54 1.55 16.58
CA ALA A 26 -6.78 0.21 16.04
C ALA A 26 -6.10 -0.84 16.90
N SER A 27 -6.75 -1.98 17.05
CA SER A 27 -6.15 -3.14 17.70
C SER A 27 -5.01 -3.71 16.85
N GLU A 28 -4.13 -4.50 17.48
CA GLU A 28 -3.09 -5.21 16.75
C GLU A 28 -3.66 -6.11 15.67
N GLU A 29 -4.82 -6.70 15.91
CA GLU A 29 -5.46 -7.59 14.94
C GLU A 29 -5.84 -6.84 13.67
N ILE A 30 -6.38 -5.64 13.81
CA ILE A 30 -6.73 -4.81 12.66
C ILE A 30 -5.46 -4.39 11.92
N ALA A 31 -4.41 -4.02 12.64
CA ALA A 31 -3.13 -3.65 12.03
C ALA A 31 -2.52 -4.82 11.26
N LYS A 32 -2.57 -6.03 11.82
CA LYS A 32 -2.09 -7.22 11.14
C LYS A 32 -2.89 -7.54 9.90
N PHE A 33 -4.21 -7.41 9.98
CA PHE A 33 -5.09 -7.64 8.83
C PHE A 33 -4.80 -6.64 7.72
N PHE A 34 -4.60 -5.38 8.08
CA PHE A 34 -4.24 -4.35 7.11
C PHE A 34 -2.90 -4.67 6.43
N ASP A 35 -1.89 -5.06 7.22
CA ASP A 35 -0.58 -5.40 6.66
C ASP A 35 -0.67 -6.61 5.73
N LEU A 36 -1.45 -7.61 6.08
CA LEU A 36 -1.69 -8.76 5.21
C LEU A 36 -2.34 -8.31 3.90
N THR A 37 -3.31 -7.40 3.97
CA THR A 37 -3.95 -6.85 2.78
C THR A 37 -2.93 -6.16 1.88
N VAL A 38 -2.03 -5.36 2.44
CA VAL A 38 -0.96 -4.70 1.69
C VAL A 38 -0.04 -5.74 1.03
N GLN A 39 0.32 -6.79 1.76
CA GLN A 39 1.15 -7.86 1.20
C GLN A 39 0.48 -8.54 0.03
N LEU A 40 -0.82 -8.79 0.11
CA LEU A 40 -1.56 -9.41 -0.99
C LEU A 40 -1.61 -8.50 -2.21
N PHE A 41 -1.78 -7.19 -2.01
CA PHE A 41 -1.68 -6.23 -3.11
C PHE A 41 -0.30 -6.25 -3.75
N GLU A 42 0.76 -6.23 -2.94
CA GLU A 42 2.13 -6.29 -3.45
C GLU A 42 2.35 -7.53 -4.31
N ARG A 43 1.87 -8.67 -3.82
CA ARG A 43 2.01 -9.94 -4.52
C ARG A 43 1.32 -9.92 -5.88
N GLU A 44 0.07 -9.43 -5.91
CA GLU A 44 -0.70 -9.37 -7.15
C GLU A 44 -0.12 -8.36 -8.14
N LEU A 45 0.30 -7.20 -7.64
CA LEU A 45 0.89 -6.17 -8.49
C LEU A 45 2.22 -6.62 -9.07
N LEU A 46 3.02 -7.32 -8.29
CA LEU A 46 4.30 -7.86 -8.76
C LEU A 46 4.08 -8.96 -9.80
N ALA A 47 3.03 -9.77 -9.63
CA ALA A 47 2.68 -10.79 -10.61
C ALA A 47 2.24 -10.16 -11.93
N ASP A 48 1.53 -9.02 -11.87
CA ASP A 48 1.12 -8.28 -13.06
C ASP A 48 2.31 -7.60 -13.74
N ASN A 49 3.22 -7.05 -12.95
CA ASN A 49 4.38 -6.33 -13.46
C ASN A 49 5.63 -6.67 -12.65
N PRO A 50 6.55 -7.51 -13.19
CA PRO A 50 7.77 -7.88 -12.47
C PRO A 50 8.69 -6.70 -12.10
N ARG A 51 8.49 -5.55 -12.74
CA ARG A 51 9.26 -4.33 -12.44
C ARG A 51 8.62 -3.48 -11.36
N PHE A 52 7.48 -3.90 -10.83
CA PHE A 52 6.81 -3.17 -9.76
C PHE A 52 7.71 -3.08 -8.53
N ASP A 53 7.87 -1.86 -8.02
CA ASP A 53 8.70 -1.61 -6.84
C ASP A 53 7.86 -1.68 -5.58
N SER A 54 7.79 -2.86 -4.99
CA SER A 54 6.97 -3.09 -3.80
C SER A 54 7.49 -2.33 -2.58
N ALA A 55 8.79 -2.07 -2.50
CA ALA A 55 9.35 -1.31 -1.39
C ALA A 55 8.87 0.14 -1.39
N ARG A 56 8.85 0.78 -2.56
CA ARG A 56 8.33 2.15 -2.70
C ARG A 56 6.83 2.19 -2.43
N PHE A 57 6.10 1.20 -2.93
CA PHE A 57 4.67 1.10 -2.71
C PHE A 57 4.36 1.01 -1.22
N ARG A 58 5.05 0.15 -0.50
CA ARG A 58 4.89 -0.04 0.94
C ARG A 58 5.24 1.24 1.70
N ARG A 59 6.31 1.91 1.35
CA ARG A 59 6.72 3.16 2.00
C ARG A 59 5.71 4.28 1.78
N ALA A 60 5.09 4.33 0.61
CA ALA A 60 4.05 5.31 0.32
C ALA A 60 2.83 5.09 1.22
N ILE A 61 2.48 3.84 1.50
CA ILE A 61 1.35 3.50 2.36
C ILE A 61 1.65 3.82 3.82
N TYR A 62 2.85 3.48 4.29
CA TYR A 62 3.21 3.62 5.70
C TYR A 62 3.89 4.95 6.04
N GLY A 63 3.94 5.86 5.09
CA GLY A 63 4.28 7.25 5.40
C GLY A 63 5.73 7.66 5.22
N GLY A 64 6.54 6.84 4.61
CA GLY A 64 7.92 7.21 4.33
C GLY A 64 8.07 8.09 3.11
N TYR A 65 7.21 7.89 2.10
CA TYR A 65 7.29 8.60 0.84
C TYR A 65 5.93 9.13 0.42
N SER A 66 5.97 10.16 -0.44
CA SER A 66 4.78 10.60 -1.15
C SER A 66 4.34 9.52 -2.14
N THR A 67 3.02 9.38 -2.33
CA THR A 67 2.48 8.44 -3.31
C THR A 67 2.93 8.79 -4.74
N GLU A 68 3.37 10.01 -4.96
CA GLU A 68 3.82 10.45 -6.28
C GLU A 68 5.22 9.96 -6.64
N THR A 69 5.94 9.37 -5.70
CA THR A 69 7.28 8.84 -5.96
C THR A 69 7.29 7.37 -6.40
N ILE A 70 6.13 6.77 -6.48
CA ILE A 70 6.00 5.37 -6.91
C ILE A 70 6.25 5.23 -8.42
#